data_ec4ff3a5ba13fa23c18d268557350bb8
#
_entry.id   ec4ff3a5ba13fa23c18d268557350bb8
#
_cell.length_a   1.000
_cell.length_b   1.000
_cell.length_c   1.000
_cell.angle_alpha   90.00
_cell.angle_beta   90.00
_cell.angle_gamma   90.00
#
_symmetry.space_group_name_H-M   'P 1'
#
loop_
_entity.id
_entity.type
_entity.pdbx_description
1 polymer ?
#
loop_
_entity_poly.entity_id
_entity_poly.type
_entity_poly.pdbx_seq_one_letter_code
_entity_poly.pdbx_strand_id
1 'polypeptide(L)'
;MTKITKTLFAASLLLISYVLFRLVDYSKVMLGHPLSNIYHDIHGYTPQLFFLKVCGFHQSCPYWYNGIKTFIATPPAWYFFAYPFYIITNNLFIAFYITAILIFLFSFLAIYYIGKIKLKSRLQRLAFFAFVFGNNVTMLTLRMDRLPELFAWFFLIISFFIILHYKDREIAWPFYLLAPMYALTILSYHGVGILLSFIFLGLFLVKLIENKTEAIKVALTGILGFGLTAFWSIPLLLEARNLFISQTSLGAEAWWDFAGNYLHFTPIAIIILPLGFFIIFYLYLKTNEKTNDLIFIAPSFLLIVLFMSGLIKFIPIIKTIFSNIFFIFIIILISYYLLNIKFGKLNTNFAKLASVLIIVLTIGTIAISMYNTPLYDTATPEQRNVAELLNYVDEKFIIAGGLREIKSNHHAIYAYAPIYNNLTTAGGQYPALKDFQYLEDLDALHGNFSVSCEVFSSFSDKLNVKQYIAYGKNCDWLSYCGAKLDKTIGKACLYSK
;
A
#
# COMPACT_ATOMS: atom_id res chain seq x y z
N MET A 1 -31.11 21.54 -11.11
CA MET A 1 -30.26 20.34 -10.93
C MET A 1 -31.07 19.11 -11.29
N THR A 2 -30.53 18.25 -12.16
CA THR A 2 -31.17 16.96 -12.47
C THR A 2 -31.16 16.04 -11.24
N LYS A 3 -32.02 15.01 -11.23
CA LYS A 3 -32.06 14.03 -10.12
C LYS A 3 -30.68 13.38 -9.89
N ILE A 4 -29.98 13.00 -10.97
CA ILE A 4 -28.63 12.43 -10.90
C ILE A 4 -27.63 13.40 -10.26
N THR A 5 -27.68 14.69 -10.56
CA THR A 5 -26.78 15.69 -9.97
C THR A 5 -26.95 15.81 -8.47
N LYS A 6 -28.20 15.77 -7.98
CA LYS A 6 -28.50 15.76 -6.53
C LYS A 6 -27.98 14.48 -5.86
N THR A 7 -28.17 13.34 -6.50
CA THR A 7 -27.68 12.04 -6.03
C THR A 7 -26.16 11.99 -5.93
N LEU A 8 -25.47 12.44 -6.98
CA LEU A 8 -24.00 12.51 -6.98
C LEU A 8 -23.47 13.43 -5.88
N PHE A 9 -24.15 14.55 -5.64
CA PHE A 9 -23.78 15.47 -4.55
C PHE A 9 -23.92 14.81 -3.18
N ALA A 10 -25.07 14.18 -2.91
CA ALA A 10 -25.32 13.47 -1.64
C ALA A 10 -24.33 12.33 -1.42
N ALA A 11 -24.09 11.49 -2.44
CA ALA A 11 -23.13 10.40 -2.39
C ALA A 11 -21.70 10.91 -2.11
N SER A 12 -21.30 12.00 -2.78
CA SER A 12 -19.98 12.60 -2.56
C SER A 12 -19.82 13.13 -1.13
N LEU A 13 -20.84 13.80 -0.58
CA LEU A 13 -20.79 14.29 0.79
C LEU A 13 -20.66 13.13 1.79
N LEU A 14 -21.45 12.06 1.63
CA LEU A 14 -21.38 10.89 2.50
C LEU A 14 -19.98 10.25 2.48
N LEU A 15 -19.40 10.04 1.30
CA LEU A 15 -18.07 9.45 1.18
C LEU A 15 -16.98 10.36 1.73
N ILE A 16 -17.04 11.67 1.51
CA ILE A 16 -16.07 12.62 2.08
C ILE A 16 -16.17 12.65 3.60
N SER A 17 -17.40 12.70 4.15
CA SER A 17 -17.60 12.61 5.59
C SER A 17 -17.04 11.32 6.16
N TYR A 18 -17.19 10.21 5.42
CA TYR A 18 -16.59 8.94 5.79
C TYR A 18 -15.06 8.97 5.76
N VAL A 19 -14.43 9.55 4.74
CA VAL A 19 -12.97 9.76 4.69
C VAL A 19 -12.48 10.56 5.90
N LEU A 20 -13.14 11.69 6.21
CA LEU A 20 -12.79 12.51 7.36
C LEU A 20 -12.94 11.74 8.68
N PHE A 21 -14.02 10.99 8.83
CA PHE A 21 -14.22 10.11 9.99
C PHE A 21 -13.07 9.10 10.14
N ARG A 22 -12.65 8.46 9.04
CA ARG A 22 -11.54 7.49 9.06
C ARG A 22 -10.19 8.13 9.38
N LEU A 23 -9.94 9.36 8.91
CA LEU A 23 -8.72 10.11 9.28
C LEU A 23 -8.72 10.48 10.76
N VAL A 24 -9.87 10.83 11.34
CA VAL A 24 -10.00 11.06 12.79
C VAL A 24 -9.80 9.75 13.57
N ASP A 25 -10.34 8.63 13.11
CA ASP A 25 -10.12 7.33 13.72
C ASP A 25 -8.62 6.93 13.66
N TYR A 26 -7.96 7.21 12.55
CA TYR A 26 -6.52 6.98 12.36
C TYR A 26 -5.65 7.74 13.37
N SER A 27 -6.10 8.93 13.82
CA SER A 27 -5.37 9.69 14.84
C SER A 27 -5.21 8.93 16.16
N LYS A 28 -6.16 8.07 16.52
CA LYS A 28 -6.11 7.30 17.77
C LYS A 28 -4.90 6.40 17.85
N VAL A 29 -4.51 5.77 16.72
CA VAL A 29 -3.31 4.93 16.66
C VAL A 29 -2.06 5.77 16.61
N MET A 30 -2.06 6.81 15.77
CA MET A 30 -0.87 7.65 15.56
C MET A 30 -0.49 8.48 16.80
N LEU A 31 -1.48 8.87 17.61
CA LEU A 31 -1.25 9.67 18.83
C LEU A 31 -1.29 8.82 20.11
N GLY A 32 -1.78 7.59 20.03
CA GLY A 32 -2.00 6.72 21.20
C GLY A 32 -0.91 5.71 21.45
N HIS A 33 -0.57 4.81 20.76
CA HIS A 33 0.46 3.77 20.74
C HIS A 33 0.08 2.68 19.72
N PRO A 34 0.83 2.50 18.67
CA PRO A 34 0.47 1.61 17.57
C PRO A 34 0.78 0.12 17.82
N LEU A 35 0.98 -0.33 19.06
CA LEU A 35 1.19 -1.75 19.40
C LEU A 35 0.00 -2.65 19.06
N SER A 36 -1.17 -2.06 18.81
CA SER A 36 -2.45 -2.73 18.92
C SER A 36 -2.90 -3.56 17.74
N ASN A 37 -2.13 -3.73 16.64
CA ASN A 37 -2.70 -4.42 15.49
C ASN A 37 -1.75 -5.35 14.73
N ILE A 38 -2.24 -6.57 14.51
CA ILE A 38 -1.54 -7.68 13.87
C ILE A 38 -1.22 -7.43 12.38
N TYR A 39 -1.95 -6.52 11.71
CA TYR A 39 -1.97 -6.41 10.24
C TYR A 39 -1.50 -5.06 9.71
N HIS A 40 -0.69 -4.31 10.48
CA HIS A 40 -0.24 -2.99 10.06
C HIS A 40 1.16 -3.00 9.46
N ASP A 41 1.26 -2.44 8.26
CA ASP A 41 2.55 -2.21 7.59
C ASP A 41 3.35 -1.05 8.26
N ILE A 42 2.72 -0.32 9.21
CA ILE A 42 3.37 0.74 9.99
C ILE A 42 4.64 0.24 10.71
N HIS A 43 4.63 -1.02 11.17
CA HIS A 43 5.77 -1.65 11.83
C HIS A 43 6.96 -1.85 10.89
N GLY A 44 6.74 -1.79 9.59
CA GLY A 44 7.79 -1.78 8.58
C GLY A 44 8.22 -0.37 8.20
N TYR A 45 7.29 0.55 8.10
CA TYR A 45 7.57 1.90 7.61
C TYR A 45 8.18 2.80 8.68
N THR A 46 7.70 2.75 9.94
CA THR A 46 8.23 3.57 11.03
C THR A 46 9.71 3.34 11.31
N PRO A 47 10.19 2.08 11.45
CA PRO A 47 11.62 1.87 11.65
C PRO A 47 12.47 2.31 10.46
N GLN A 48 12.00 2.16 9.23
CA GLN A 48 12.76 2.62 8.08
C GLN A 48 12.90 4.15 8.04
N LEU A 49 11.87 4.90 8.46
CA LEU A 49 11.99 6.35 8.62
C LEU A 49 12.98 6.71 9.74
N PHE A 50 12.99 5.93 10.83
CA PHE A 50 14.01 6.05 11.88
C PHE A 50 15.40 5.69 11.34
N PHE A 51 15.56 4.60 10.59
CA PHE A 51 16.85 4.19 10.00
C PHE A 51 17.37 5.21 9.00
N LEU A 52 16.50 5.93 8.28
CA LEU A 52 16.92 7.04 7.43
C LEU A 52 17.64 8.13 8.24
N LYS A 53 17.17 8.40 9.47
CA LYS A 53 17.79 9.38 10.38
C LYS A 53 19.11 8.91 10.97
N VAL A 54 19.18 7.65 11.41
CA VAL A 54 20.32 7.17 12.21
C VAL A 54 21.39 6.44 11.40
N CYS A 55 20.99 5.77 10.31
CA CYS A 55 21.89 5.01 9.46
C CYS A 55 22.15 5.71 8.11
N GLY A 56 21.17 6.45 7.60
CA GLY A 56 21.25 7.10 6.27
C GLY A 56 20.63 6.27 5.14
N PHE A 57 20.72 6.79 3.92
CA PHE A 57 20.20 6.17 2.71
C PHE A 57 21.25 5.22 2.09
N HIS A 58 20.86 4.00 1.72
CA HIS A 58 21.72 2.93 1.18
C HIS A 58 22.92 2.57 2.07
N GLN A 59 22.82 2.82 3.37
CA GLN A 59 23.87 2.50 4.34
C GLN A 59 23.55 1.20 5.08
N SER A 60 24.58 0.59 5.65
CA SER A 60 24.43 -0.56 6.57
C SER A 60 23.80 -0.09 7.88
N CYS A 61 22.78 -0.80 8.32
CA CYS A 61 22.03 -0.50 9.53
C CYS A 61 21.93 -1.75 10.41
N PRO A 62 22.41 -1.72 11.67
CA PRO A 62 22.57 -2.94 12.48
C PRO A 62 21.27 -3.43 13.15
N TYR A 63 20.21 -2.64 13.15
CA TYR A 63 19.06 -2.85 14.03
C TYR A 63 18.21 -4.09 13.70
N TRP A 64 18.06 -4.46 12.42
CA TRP A 64 17.26 -5.60 11.99
C TRP A 64 18.11 -6.69 11.33
N TYR A 65 17.71 -7.97 11.50
CA TYR A 65 18.26 -9.13 10.80
C TYR A 65 19.79 -9.22 10.82
N ASN A 66 20.41 -8.88 11.95
CA ASN A 66 21.89 -8.81 12.06
C ASN A 66 22.55 -7.82 11.08
N GLY A 67 21.84 -6.79 10.71
CA GLY A 67 22.27 -5.76 9.76
C GLY A 67 21.60 -5.88 8.38
N ILE A 68 21.10 -4.75 7.91
CA ILE A 68 20.47 -4.59 6.59
C ILE A 68 21.07 -3.39 5.87
N LYS A 69 21.00 -3.37 4.55
CA LYS A 69 21.17 -2.13 3.78
C LYS A 69 19.83 -1.40 3.68
N THR A 70 19.79 -0.15 4.13
CA THR A 70 18.57 0.67 4.10
C THR A 70 18.13 0.98 2.67
N PHE A 71 16.83 0.97 2.41
CA PHE A 71 16.20 1.39 1.15
C PHE A 71 16.59 0.65 -0.14
N ILE A 72 17.22 -0.52 -0.07
CA ILE A 72 17.49 -1.31 -1.27
C ILE A 72 16.18 -1.82 -1.89
N ALA A 73 15.34 -2.48 -1.09
CA ALA A 73 14.07 -3.03 -1.59
C ALA A 73 12.88 -2.08 -1.39
N THR A 74 13.04 -1.00 -0.63
CA THR A 74 11.95 -0.08 -0.25
C THR A 74 12.03 1.19 -1.08
N PRO A 75 10.96 1.54 -1.84
CA PRO A 75 10.91 2.78 -2.59
C PRO A 75 11.01 4.01 -1.68
N PRO A 76 11.89 4.99 -1.97
CA PRO A 76 12.29 6.00 -0.99
C PRO A 76 11.44 7.29 -0.97
N ALA A 77 10.64 7.59 -2.01
CA ALA A 77 10.06 8.94 -2.17
C ALA A 77 9.16 9.35 -1.00
N TRP A 78 8.31 8.45 -0.52
CA TRP A 78 7.45 8.78 0.62
C TRP A 78 8.25 9.06 1.89
N TYR A 79 9.34 8.34 2.13
CA TYR A 79 10.20 8.57 3.30
C TYR A 79 10.89 9.92 3.25
N PHE A 80 11.39 10.34 2.09
CA PHE A 80 11.93 11.70 1.92
C PHE A 80 10.86 12.76 2.09
N PHE A 81 9.61 12.50 1.71
CA PHE A 81 8.49 13.38 1.98
C PHE A 81 8.13 13.44 3.48
N ALA A 82 8.17 12.33 4.20
CA ALA A 82 7.85 12.25 5.62
C ALA A 82 8.98 12.75 6.54
N TYR A 83 10.23 12.66 6.08
CA TYR A 83 11.42 12.95 6.88
C TYR A 83 11.47 14.37 7.47
N PRO A 84 11.16 15.45 6.74
CA PRO A 84 11.11 16.80 7.32
C PRO A 84 10.15 16.90 8.49
N PHE A 85 8.97 16.29 8.41
CA PHE A 85 7.98 16.31 9.49
C PHE A 85 8.50 15.53 10.72
N TYR A 86 9.21 14.42 10.48
CA TYR A 86 9.85 13.68 11.57
C TYR A 86 10.95 14.51 12.27
N ILE A 87 11.78 15.23 11.52
CA ILE A 87 12.81 16.10 12.11
C ILE A 87 12.18 17.24 12.92
N ILE A 88 11.13 17.87 12.40
CA ILE A 88 10.46 19.00 13.07
C ILE A 88 9.73 18.56 14.34
N THR A 89 9.01 17.44 14.28
CA THR A 89 8.17 16.98 15.40
C THR A 89 8.93 16.11 16.39
N ASN A 90 10.09 15.58 15.99
CA ASN A 90 10.85 14.52 16.68
C ASN A 90 9.97 13.32 17.09
N ASN A 91 8.85 13.11 16.40
CA ASN A 91 7.88 12.04 16.65
C ASN A 91 7.48 11.38 15.34
N LEU A 92 7.81 10.11 15.19
CA LEU A 92 7.54 9.31 13.98
C LEU A 92 6.04 9.23 13.67
N PHE A 93 5.20 8.99 14.68
CA PHE A 93 3.77 8.79 14.48
C PHE A 93 3.04 10.09 14.14
N ILE A 94 3.46 11.21 14.73
CA ILE A 94 2.97 12.52 14.33
C ILE A 94 3.35 12.81 12.87
N ALA A 95 4.59 12.51 12.46
CA ALA A 95 5.01 12.66 11.07
C ALA A 95 4.17 11.80 10.10
N PHE A 96 3.87 10.55 10.47
CA PHE A 96 2.98 9.66 9.71
C PHE A 96 1.58 10.26 9.58
N TYR A 97 1.00 10.72 10.68
CA TYR A 97 -0.34 11.30 10.67
C TYR A 97 -0.42 12.57 9.83
N ILE A 98 0.56 13.47 9.96
CA ILE A 98 0.65 14.67 9.12
C ILE A 98 0.73 14.29 7.64
N THR A 99 1.59 13.33 7.28
CA THR A 99 1.74 12.90 5.87
C THR A 99 0.48 12.26 5.34
N ALA A 100 -0.27 11.48 6.13
CA ALA A 100 -1.56 10.95 5.73
C ALA A 100 -2.54 12.08 5.39
N ILE A 101 -2.70 13.06 6.27
CA ILE A 101 -3.58 14.23 6.03
C ILE A 101 -3.15 14.97 4.75
N LEU A 102 -1.85 15.22 4.59
CA LEU A 102 -1.33 15.94 3.43
C LEU A 102 -1.55 15.17 2.12
N ILE A 103 -1.41 13.85 2.11
CA ILE A 103 -1.69 13.02 0.91
C ILE A 103 -3.15 13.19 0.48
N PHE A 104 -4.12 13.09 1.40
CA PHE A 104 -5.54 13.28 1.08
C PHE A 104 -5.83 14.72 0.64
N LEU A 105 -5.28 15.72 1.33
CA LEU A 105 -5.43 17.13 0.98
C LEU A 105 -4.85 17.44 -0.40
N PHE A 106 -3.63 17.03 -0.68
CA PHE A 106 -2.98 17.27 -1.98
C PHE A 106 -3.67 16.52 -3.10
N SER A 107 -4.16 15.30 -2.85
CA SER A 107 -4.98 14.55 -3.80
C SER A 107 -6.29 15.29 -4.12
N PHE A 108 -6.97 15.83 -3.11
CA PHE A 108 -8.15 16.66 -3.31
C PHE A 108 -7.84 17.91 -4.14
N LEU A 109 -6.79 18.65 -3.78
CA LEU A 109 -6.37 19.86 -4.49
C LEU A 109 -5.97 19.54 -5.94
N ALA A 110 -5.21 18.47 -6.17
CA ALA A 110 -4.83 18.03 -7.52
C ALA A 110 -6.06 17.70 -8.38
N ILE A 111 -7.01 16.93 -7.85
CA ILE A 111 -8.26 16.63 -8.56
C ILE A 111 -9.07 17.90 -8.80
N TYR A 112 -9.12 18.81 -7.83
CA TYR A 112 -9.89 20.06 -7.95
C TYR A 112 -9.32 21.00 -9.00
N TYR A 113 -7.99 21.18 -9.04
CA TYR A 113 -7.33 22.14 -9.93
C TYR A 113 -6.88 21.52 -11.26
N ILE A 114 -6.27 20.34 -11.25
CA ILE A 114 -5.78 19.68 -12.47
C ILE A 114 -6.90 18.91 -13.14
N GLY A 115 -7.74 18.23 -12.37
CA GLY A 115 -8.88 17.47 -12.87
C GLY A 115 -9.89 18.31 -13.67
N LYS A 116 -9.92 19.65 -13.49
CA LYS A 116 -10.77 20.57 -14.29
C LYS A 116 -10.54 20.43 -15.81
N ILE A 117 -9.39 19.93 -16.23
CA ILE A 117 -9.03 19.70 -17.62
C ILE A 117 -10.04 18.75 -18.31
N LYS A 118 -10.50 17.72 -17.57
CA LYS A 118 -11.42 16.69 -18.09
C LYS A 118 -12.73 16.57 -17.30
N LEU A 119 -12.74 16.96 -16.04
CA LEU A 119 -13.92 17.00 -15.17
C LEU A 119 -14.40 18.44 -15.04
N LYS A 120 -15.31 18.85 -15.95
CA LYS A 120 -15.69 20.25 -16.16
C LYS A 120 -16.36 20.87 -14.95
N SER A 121 -17.30 20.16 -14.29
CA SER A 121 -18.04 20.70 -13.16
C SER A 121 -17.31 20.48 -11.83
N ARG A 122 -17.53 21.39 -10.86
CA ARG A 122 -17.03 21.23 -9.48
C ARG A 122 -17.54 19.92 -8.85
N LEU A 123 -18.79 19.58 -9.13
CA LEU A 123 -19.39 18.36 -8.62
C LEU A 123 -18.72 17.09 -9.16
N GLN A 124 -18.35 17.05 -10.46
CA GLN A 124 -17.62 15.91 -11.03
C GLN A 124 -16.27 15.71 -10.33
N ARG A 125 -15.54 16.80 -10.04
CA ARG A 125 -14.25 16.73 -9.34
C ARG A 125 -14.42 16.24 -7.90
N LEU A 126 -15.43 16.77 -7.20
CA LEU A 126 -15.78 16.33 -5.84
C LEU A 126 -16.17 14.85 -5.81
N ALA A 127 -17.02 14.42 -6.76
CA ALA A 127 -17.44 13.03 -6.88
C ALA A 127 -16.29 12.09 -7.25
N PHE A 128 -15.38 12.52 -8.12
CA PHE A 128 -14.20 11.73 -8.47
C PHE A 128 -13.32 11.49 -7.23
N PHE A 129 -13.01 12.57 -6.47
CA PHE A 129 -12.27 12.43 -5.22
C PHE A 129 -12.98 11.48 -4.24
N ALA A 130 -14.28 11.69 -4.03
CA ALA A 130 -15.09 10.90 -3.11
C ALA A 130 -15.09 9.40 -3.48
N PHE A 131 -15.27 9.06 -4.75
CA PHE A 131 -15.30 7.67 -5.21
C PHE A 131 -13.92 7.01 -5.15
N VAL A 132 -12.85 7.73 -5.48
CA VAL A 132 -11.49 7.19 -5.45
C VAL A 132 -10.95 7.04 -4.03
N PHE A 133 -11.24 7.99 -3.14
CA PHE A 133 -10.67 7.97 -1.79
C PHE A 133 -11.65 7.48 -0.71
N GLY A 134 -12.97 7.52 -0.94
CA GLY A 134 -13.97 7.06 0.01
C GLY A 134 -14.42 5.61 -0.17
N ASN A 135 -13.80 4.84 -1.07
CA ASN A 135 -14.16 3.44 -1.28
C ASN A 135 -13.48 2.50 -0.26
N ASN A 136 -14.03 1.28 -0.16
CA ASN A 136 -13.54 0.27 0.76
C ASN A 136 -12.05 -0.06 0.58
N VAL A 137 -11.57 -0.17 -0.67
CA VAL A 137 -10.19 -0.62 -0.95
C VAL A 137 -9.18 0.45 -0.54
N THR A 138 -9.46 1.73 -0.85
CA THR A 138 -8.60 2.85 -0.43
C THR A 138 -8.61 3.01 1.10
N MET A 139 -9.77 2.82 1.75
CA MET A 139 -9.84 2.85 3.21
C MET A 139 -9.10 1.66 3.85
N LEU A 140 -9.11 0.49 3.21
CA LEU A 140 -8.28 -0.64 3.62
C LEU A 140 -6.79 -0.32 3.49
N THR A 141 -6.38 0.31 2.38
CA THR A 141 -5.00 0.76 2.18
C THR A 141 -4.54 1.73 3.28
N LEU A 142 -5.42 2.69 3.67
CA LEU A 142 -5.18 3.55 4.84
C LEU A 142 -5.12 2.74 6.14
N ARG A 143 -6.05 1.79 6.33
CA ARG A 143 -6.11 0.94 7.53
C ARG A 143 -4.89 0.04 7.70
N MET A 144 -4.27 -0.37 6.59
CA MET A 144 -3.01 -1.12 6.57
C MET A 144 -1.77 -0.22 6.67
N ASP A 145 -1.94 1.09 6.88
CA ASP A 145 -0.87 2.09 6.98
C ASP A 145 0.02 2.20 5.73
N ARG A 146 -0.49 1.82 4.55
CA ARG A 146 0.25 1.86 3.28
C ARG A 146 0.34 3.28 2.70
N LEU A 147 0.89 4.20 3.48
CA LEU A 147 1.05 5.60 3.06
C LEU A 147 1.92 5.77 1.81
N PRO A 148 3.02 5.01 1.60
CA PRO A 148 3.76 5.07 0.35
C PRO A 148 2.90 4.73 -0.87
N GLU A 149 1.98 3.75 -0.76
CA GLU A 149 1.04 3.40 -1.82
C GLU A 149 0.05 4.55 -2.09
N LEU A 150 -0.56 5.14 -1.03
CA LEU A 150 -1.46 6.29 -1.18
C LEU A 150 -0.75 7.50 -1.81
N PHE A 151 0.53 7.71 -1.48
CA PHE A 151 1.34 8.76 -2.08
C PHE A 151 1.63 8.52 -3.57
N ALA A 152 1.83 7.26 -3.97
CA ALA A 152 1.96 6.90 -5.38
C ALA A 152 0.66 7.16 -6.16
N TRP A 153 -0.51 6.90 -5.57
CA TRP A 153 -1.82 7.19 -6.18
C TRP A 153 -2.02 8.69 -6.43
N PHE A 154 -1.52 9.55 -5.56
CA PHE A 154 -1.54 11.00 -5.78
C PHE A 154 -0.83 11.38 -7.10
N PHE A 155 0.39 10.87 -7.33
CA PHE A 155 1.13 11.15 -8.57
C PHE A 155 0.50 10.49 -9.80
N LEU A 156 -0.02 9.26 -9.67
CA LEU A 156 -0.73 8.61 -10.76
C LEU A 156 -1.95 9.42 -11.21
N ILE A 157 -2.76 9.94 -10.29
CA ILE A 157 -3.95 10.73 -10.60
C ILE A 157 -3.59 12.02 -11.34
N ILE A 158 -2.55 12.72 -10.92
CA ILE A 158 -2.04 13.89 -11.64
C ILE A 158 -1.63 13.51 -13.07
N SER A 159 -0.80 12.46 -13.18
CA SER A 159 -0.31 11.96 -14.46
C SER A 159 -1.46 11.54 -15.37
N PHE A 160 -2.47 10.85 -14.83
CA PHE A 160 -3.65 10.42 -15.56
C PHE A 160 -4.40 11.60 -16.20
N PHE A 161 -4.64 12.68 -15.46
CA PHE A 161 -5.32 13.86 -16.02
C PHE A 161 -4.46 14.58 -17.07
N ILE A 162 -3.15 14.66 -16.89
CA ILE A 162 -2.23 15.25 -17.87
C ILE A 162 -2.22 14.38 -19.14
N ILE A 163 -2.10 13.06 -19.02
CA ILE A 163 -2.12 12.11 -20.15
C ILE A 163 -3.45 12.25 -20.91
N LEU A 164 -4.58 12.27 -20.22
CA LEU A 164 -5.89 12.48 -20.84
C LEU A 164 -5.98 13.82 -21.58
N HIS A 165 -5.29 14.87 -21.07
CA HIS A 165 -5.25 16.16 -21.76
C HIS A 165 -4.56 16.06 -23.11
N TYR A 166 -3.38 15.45 -23.14
CA TYR A 166 -2.56 15.35 -24.35
C TYR A 166 -2.99 14.22 -25.29
N LYS A 167 -3.87 13.34 -24.86
CA LYS A 167 -4.43 12.31 -25.73
C LYS A 167 -5.07 12.91 -27.00
N ASP A 168 -5.83 14.01 -26.86
CA ASP A 168 -6.55 14.68 -27.93
C ASP A 168 -5.81 15.95 -28.43
N ARG A 169 -4.53 16.16 -28.10
CA ARG A 169 -3.75 17.36 -28.40
C ARG A 169 -2.30 17.02 -28.73
N GLU A 170 -1.62 17.93 -29.41
CA GLU A 170 -0.17 17.83 -29.63
C GLU A 170 0.61 17.93 -28.31
N ILE A 171 1.75 17.22 -28.25
CA ILE A 171 2.62 17.21 -27.09
C ILE A 171 3.35 18.55 -26.98
N ALA A 172 3.04 19.31 -25.94
CA ALA A 172 3.70 20.56 -25.61
C ALA A 172 4.60 20.41 -24.38
N TRP A 173 5.43 21.41 -24.12
CA TRP A 173 6.43 21.38 -23.06
C TRP A 173 5.91 20.93 -21.69
N PRO A 174 4.70 21.32 -21.19
CA PRO A 174 4.24 20.86 -19.87
C PRO A 174 4.01 19.34 -19.79
N PHE A 175 3.94 18.63 -20.93
CA PHE A 175 3.84 17.18 -20.97
C PHE A 175 5.06 16.50 -20.34
N TYR A 176 6.25 17.09 -20.49
CA TYR A 176 7.49 16.50 -19.97
C TYR A 176 7.55 16.49 -18.44
N LEU A 177 6.69 17.24 -17.75
CA LEU A 177 6.49 17.11 -16.30
C LEU A 177 6.00 15.71 -15.89
N LEU A 178 5.49 14.92 -16.85
CA LEU A 178 5.16 13.52 -16.60
C LEU A 178 6.38 12.65 -16.29
N ALA A 179 7.57 13.01 -16.75
CA ALA A 179 8.77 12.23 -16.43
C ALA A 179 9.08 12.22 -14.92
N PRO A 180 9.22 13.37 -14.22
CA PRO A 180 9.39 13.35 -12.78
C PRO A 180 8.15 12.79 -12.02
N MET A 181 6.91 13.01 -12.51
CA MET A 181 5.71 12.42 -11.89
C MET A 181 5.72 10.88 -11.96
N TYR A 182 6.14 10.33 -13.11
CA TYR A 182 6.28 8.90 -13.29
C TYR A 182 7.38 8.32 -12.39
N ALA A 183 8.54 9.00 -12.32
CA ALA A 183 9.61 8.64 -11.40
C ALA A 183 9.13 8.63 -9.93
N LEU A 184 8.44 9.69 -9.49
CA LEU A 184 7.89 9.79 -8.14
C LEU A 184 6.84 8.71 -7.86
N THR A 185 6.05 8.32 -8.85
CA THR A 185 5.11 7.19 -8.71
C THR A 185 5.85 5.89 -8.42
N ILE A 186 6.88 5.56 -9.21
CA ILE A 186 7.71 4.35 -9.02
C ILE A 186 8.44 4.38 -7.68
N LEU A 187 9.08 5.51 -7.36
CA LEU A 187 9.85 5.71 -6.13
C LEU A 187 8.95 5.79 -4.87
N SER A 188 7.65 6.00 -5.03
CA SER A 188 6.68 5.90 -3.94
C SER A 188 6.19 4.46 -3.77
N TYR A 189 5.75 3.84 -4.88
CA TYR A 189 5.29 2.44 -4.90
C TYR A 189 5.35 1.86 -6.32
N HIS A 190 6.27 0.93 -6.56
CA HIS A 190 6.55 0.40 -7.90
C HIS A 190 5.32 -0.24 -8.58
N GLY A 191 4.43 -0.90 -7.80
CA GLY A 191 3.21 -1.51 -8.34
C GLY A 191 2.29 -0.48 -8.99
N VAL A 192 2.13 0.69 -8.39
CA VAL A 192 1.35 1.81 -8.97
C VAL A 192 2.06 2.38 -10.20
N GLY A 193 3.40 2.44 -10.17
CA GLY A 193 4.23 2.84 -11.32
C GLY A 193 4.00 1.94 -12.55
N ILE A 194 3.90 0.62 -12.34
CA ILE A 194 3.58 -0.33 -13.42
C ILE A 194 2.21 -0.03 -14.03
N LEU A 195 1.17 0.25 -13.22
CA LEU A 195 -0.15 0.62 -13.74
C LEU A 195 -0.11 1.90 -14.57
N LEU A 196 0.67 2.90 -14.12
CA LEU A 196 0.88 4.13 -14.88
C LEU A 196 1.56 3.86 -16.22
N SER A 197 2.47 2.87 -16.31
CA SER A 197 3.09 2.45 -17.58
C SER A 197 2.07 1.98 -18.61
N PHE A 198 1.00 1.29 -18.19
CA PHE A 198 -0.08 0.87 -19.09
C PHE A 198 -0.91 2.05 -19.61
N ILE A 199 -1.08 3.10 -18.79
CA ILE A 199 -1.73 4.35 -19.24
C ILE A 199 -0.83 5.08 -20.24
N PHE A 200 0.50 5.15 -19.99
CA PHE A 200 1.47 5.68 -20.95
C PHE A 200 1.47 4.91 -22.27
N LEU A 201 1.43 3.57 -22.19
CA LEU A 201 1.34 2.72 -23.38
C LEU A 201 0.07 3.01 -24.20
N GLY A 202 -1.07 3.23 -23.52
CA GLY A 202 -2.30 3.64 -24.18
C GLY A 202 -2.15 4.97 -24.92
N LEU A 203 -1.53 5.98 -24.31
CA LEU A 203 -1.24 7.25 -24.97
C LEU A 203 -0.27 7.06 -26.15
N PHE A 204 0.79 6.27 -25.96
CA PHE A 204 1.77 5.96 -26.99
C PHE A 204 1.10 5.35 -28.22
N LEU A 205 0.21 4.38 -28.05
CA LEU A 205 -0.50 3.73 -29.15
C LEU A 205 -1.42 4.71 -29.90
N VAL A 206 -2.15 5.58 -29.19
CA VAL A 206 -2.95 6.63 -29.82
C VAL A 206 -2.07 7.54 -30.66
N LYS A 207 -0.97 8.04 -30.09
CA LYS A 207 -0.05 8.94 -30.79
C LYS A 207 0.69 8.23 -31.94
N LEU A 208 1.02 6.95 -31.81
CA LEU A 208 1.65 6.18 -32.89
C LEU A 208 0.77 6.10 -34.15
N ILE A 209 -0.54 6.01 -33.97
CA ILE A 209 -1.52 5.98 -35.07
C ILE A 209 -1.72 7.39 -35.66
N GLU A 210 -1.75 8.42 -34.81
CA GLU A 210 -1.99 9.80 -35.24
C GLU A 210 -0.72 10.46 -35.82
N ASN A 211 0.41 10.36 -35.11
CA ASN A 211 1.67 11.03 -35.48
C ASN A 211 2.88 10.35 -34.78
N LYS A 212 3.72 9.72 -35.57
CA LYS A 212 4.93 9.01 -35.07
C LYS A 212 5.88 9.91 -34.27
N THR A 213 6.02 11.17 -34.61
CA THR A 213 6.88 12.12 -33.88
C THR A 213 6.34 12.36 -32.48
N GLU A 214 5.01 12.48 -32.33
CA GLU A 214 4.39 12.62 -31.02
C GLU A 214 4.54 11.33 -30.18
N ALA A 215 4.43 10.15 -30.79
CA ALA A 215 4.67 8.88 -30.12
C ALA A 215 6.11 8.77 -29.58
N ILE A 216 7.11 9.23 -30.33
CA ILE A 216 8.51 9.26 -29.87
C ILE A 216 8.65 10.16 -28.63
N LYS A 217 8.00 11.34 -28.60
CA LYS A 217 8.01 12.22 -27.43
C LYS A 217 7.42 11.52 -26.19
N VAL A 218 6.33 10.77 -26.36
CA VAL A 218 5.74 9.98 -25.26
C VAL A 218 6.70 8.92 -24.78
N ALA A 219 7.31 8.14 -25.69
CA ALA A 219 8.28 7.10 -25.34
C ALA A 219 9.50 7.68 -24.59
N LEU A 220 10.07 8.77 -25.11
CA LEU A 220 11.21 9.45 -24.47
C LEU A 220 10.86 9.96 -23.06
N THR A 221 9.64 10.49 -22.87
CA THR A 221 9.18 10.93 -21.55
C THR A 221 9.09 9.77 -20.57
N GLY A 222 8.56 8.62 -20.99
CA GLY A 222 8.52 7.40 -20.19
C GLY A 222 9.91 6.87 -19.83
N ILE A 223 10.82 6.80 -20.83
CA ILE A 223 12.21 6.38 -20.63
C ILE A 223 12.95 7.32 -19.68
N LEU A 224 12.80 8.64 -19.85
CA LEU A 224 13.39 9.62 -18.95
C LEU A 224 12.86 9.46 -17.53
N GLY A 225 11.54 9.29 -17.36
CA GLY A 225 10.94 9.07 -16.04
C GLY A 225 11.46 7.81 -15.35
N PHE A 226 11.60 6.70 -16.09
CA PHE A 226 12.25 5.51 -15.56
C PHE A 226 13.73 5.74 -15.24
N GLY A 227 14.47 6.43 -16.12
CA GLY A 227 15.88 6.79 -15.92
C GLY A 227 16.11 7.63 -14.65
N LEU A 228 15.17 8.52 -14.29
CA LEU A 228 15.22 9.27 -13.05
C LEU A 228 15.12 8.39 -11.77
N THR A 229 14.65 7.15 -11.88
CA THR A 229 14.64 6.21 -10.77
C THR A 229 15.93 5.40 -10.63
N ALA A 230 16.88 5.54 -11.55
CA ALA A 230 18.05 4.67 -11.69
C ALA A 230 18.89 4.57 -10.40
N PHE A 231 19.02 5.65 -9.64
CA PHE A 231 19.76 5.67 -8.37
C PHE A 231 19.23 4.69 -7.32
N TRP A 232 17.95 4.31 -7.43
CA TRP A 232 17.30 3.32 -6.57
C TRP A 232 17.05 2.01 -7.33
N SER A 233 16.54 2.06 -8.56
CA SER A 233 16.14 0.86 -9.31
C SER A 233 17.32 0.01 -9.75
N ILE A 234 18.49 0.60 -10.06
CA ILE A 234 19.69 -0.16 -10.40
C ILE A 234 20.22 -0.96 -9.19
N PRO A 235 20.46 -0.36 -8.01
CA PRO A 235 20.79 -1.13 -6.81
C PRO A 235 19.80 -2.25 -6.50
N LEU A 236 18.49 -1.97 -6.59
CA LEU A 236 17.45 -2.98 -6.40
C LEU A 236 17.62 -4.14 -7.40
N LEU A 237 17.81 -3.87 -8.69
CA LEU A 237 17.96 -4.91 -9.72
C LEU A 237 19.22 -5.75 -9.51
N LEU A 238 20.33 -5.15 -9.09
CA LEU A 238 21.57 -5.86 -8.78
C LEU A 238 21.42 -6.79 -7.58
N GLU A 239 20.74 -6.35 -6.55
CA GLU A 239 20.47 -7.15 -5.34
C GLU A 239 19.28 -8.12 -5.54
N ALA A 240 18.36 -7.84 -6.48
CA ALA A 240 17.13 -8.61 -6.70
C ALA A 240 17.37 -10.10 -6.94
N ARG A 241 18.51 -10.46 -7.56
CA ARG A 241 18.88 -11.86 -7.81
C ARG A 241 18.94 -12.67 -6.50
N ASN A 242 19.34 -12.04 -5.41
CA ASN A 242 19.45 -12.64 -4.10
C ASN A 242 18.13 -12.51 -3.30
N LEU A 243 17.39 -11.41 -3.51
CA LEU A 243 16.15 -11.09 -2.79
C LEU A 243 14.91 -11.78 -3.37
N PHE A 244 14.83 -11.96 -4.70
CA PHE A 244 13.63 -12.51 -5.38
C PHE A 244 13.48 -14.02 -5.25
N ILE A 245 14.54 -14.76 -4.97
CA ILE A 245 14.46 -16.23 -4.85
C ILE A 245 13.59 -16.62 -3.64
N SER A 246 13.61 -15.83 -2.57
CA SER A 246 12.79 -16.07 -1.37
C SER A 246 11.32 -15.65 -1.52
N GLN A 247 10.99 -14.77 -2.47
CA GLN A 247 9.62 -14.23 -2.63
C GLN A 247 8.75 -15.00 -3.63
N THR A 248 9.23 -16.08 -4.21
CA THR A 248 8.48 -16.82 -5.25
C THR A 248 7.18 -17.47 -4.74
N SER A 249 7.03 -17.68 -3.44
CA SER A 249 5.81 -18.22 -2.84
C SER A 249 4.75 -17.16 -2.47
N LEU A 250 5.16 -15.93 -2.13
CA LEU A 250 4.23 -14.92 -1.58
C LEU A 250 3.32 -14.24 -2.63
N GLY A 251 3.77 -14.10 -3.88
CA GLY A 251 3.02 -13.32 -4.87
C GLY A 251 1.86 -14.06 -5.55
N ALA A 252 1.96 -15.37 -5.78
CA ALA A 252 0.97 -16.12 -6.57
C ALA A 252 -0.19 -16.65 -5.73
N GLU A 253 0.05 -17.04 -4.49
CA GLU A 253 -0.98 -17.48 -3.54
C GLU A 253 -1.71 -16.29 -2.93
N ALA A 254 -1.01 -15.18 -2.70
CA ALA A 254 -1.56 -13.96 -2.12
C ALA A 254 -2.73 -13.35 -2.92
N TRP A 255 -2.89 -13.66 -4.20
CA TRP A 255 -3.99 -13.10 -5.00
C TRP A 255 -5.37 -13.61 -4.53
N TRP A 256 -5.53 -14.92 -4.38
CA TRP A 256 -6.78 -15.52 -3.88
C TRP A 256 -6.93 -15.33 -2.37
N ASP A 257 -5.84 -15.43 -1.62
CA ASP A 257 -5.83 -15.31 -0.16
C ASP A 257 -6.05 -13.88 0.29
N PHE A 258 -5.41 -12.90 -0.33
CA PHE A 258 -5.67 -11.49 -0.03
C PHE A 258 -7.12 -11.13 -0.32
N ALA A 259 -7.59 -11.58 -1.45
CA ALA A 259 -8.96 -11.43 -1.83
C ALA A 259 -9.91 -12.16 -0.87
N GLY A 260 -9.65 -13.41 -0.47
CA GLY A 260 -10.46 -14.20 0.46
C GLY A 260 -10.41 -13.69 1.90
N ASN A 261 -9.23 -13.35 2.40
CA ASN A 261 -9.03 -13.01 3.81
C ASN A 261 -9.37 -11.56 4.17
N TYR A 262 -9.23 -10.61 3.23
CA TYR A 262 -9.43 -9.17 3.50
C TYR A 262 -10.68 -8.58 2.88
N LEU A 263 -11.21 -9.21 1.84
CA LEU A 263 -12.43 -8.79 1.20
C LEU A 263 -13.43 -9.95 1.25
N HIS A 264 -14.03 -10.29 2.36
CA HIS A 264 -14.99 -11.41 2.50
C HIS A 264 -16.05 -11.53 1.39
N PHE A 265 -16.09 -10.57 0.45
CA PHE A 265 -16.91 -10.53 -0.77
C PHE A 265 -16.12 -10.72 -2.07
N THR A 266 -15.00 -11.36 -2.03
CA THR A 266 -14.00 -11.40 -3.09
C THR A 266 -14.45 -11.95 -4.43
N PRO A 267 -15.16 -13.10 -4.54
CA PRO A 267 -15.59 -13.58 -5.85
C PRO A 267 -16.49 -12.56 -6.56
N ILE A 268 -17.31 -11.85 -5.77
CA ILE A 268 -18.23 -10.83 -6.27
C ILE A 268 -17.44 -9.59 -6.74
N ALA A 269 -16.47 -9.11 -5.96
CA ALA A 269 -15.71 -7.91 -6.32
C ALA A 269 -14.81 -8.13 -7.55
N ILE A 270 -14.19 -9.32 -7.67
CA ILE A 270 -13.36 -9.70 -8.82
C ILE A 270 -14.17 -9.72 -10.13
N ILE A 271 -15.45 -10.09 -10.07
CA ILE A 271 -16.31 -10.16 -11.25
C ILE A 271 -17.04 -8.83 -11.46
N ILE A 272 -17.64 -8.27 -10.40
CA ILE A 272 -18.53 -7.10 -10.52
C ILE A 272 -17.75 -5.83 -10.88
N LEU A 273 -16.57 -5.58 -10.32
CA LEU A 273 -15.86 -4.34 -10.62
C LEU A 273 -15.38 -4.28 -12.07
N PRO A 274 -14.70 -5.30 -12.62
CA PRO A 274 -14.36 -5.28 -14.05
C PRO A 274 -15.57 -5.31 -14.96
N LEU A 275 -16.60 -6.09 -14.66
CA LEU A 275 -17.85 -6.09 -15.45
C LEU A 275 -18.51 -4.71 -15.42
N GLY A 276 -18.56 -4.08 -14.25
CA GLY A 276 -19.03 -2.72 -14.07
C GLY A 276 -18.21 -1.71 -14.87
N PHE A 277 -16.89 -1.87 -14.92
CA PHE A 277 -16.01 -1.06 -15.76
C PHE A 277 -16.36 -1.21 -17.24
N PHE A 278 -16.54 -2.43 -17.74
CA PHE A 278 -16.90 -2.65 -19.15
C PHE A 278 -18.26 -2.05 -19.52
N ILE A 279 -19.26 -2.21 -18.66
CA ILE A 279 -20.59 -1.61 -18.88
C ILE A 279 -20.50 -0.08 -18.89
N ILE A 280 -19.80 0.52 -17.93
CA ILE A 280 -19.65 1.97 -17.82
C ILE A 280 -18.87 2.51 -19.02
N PHE A 281 -17.79 1.84 -19.41
CA PHE A 281 -16.99 2.24 -20.58
C PHE A 281 -17.79 2.11 -21.88
N TYR A 282 -18.56 1.04 -22.07
CA TYR A 282 -19.47 0.90 -23.20
C TYR A 282 -20.50 2.03 -23.27
N LEU A 283 -21.13 2.37 -22.15
CA LEU A 283 -22.08 3.48 -22.07
C LEU A 283 -21.42 4.83 -22.38
N TYR A 284 -20.18 5.01 -21.91
CA TYR A 284 -19.39 6.19 -22.22
C TYR A 284 -19.10 6.30 -23.73
N LEU A 285 -18.64 5.23 -24.38
CA LEU A 285 -18.38 5.21 -25.81
C LEU A 285 -19.67 5.50 -26.61
N LYS A 286 -20.78 4.85 -26.25
CA LYS A 286 -22.09 5.06 -26.89
C LYS A 286 -22.56 6.51 -26.81
N THR A 287 -22.26 7.22 -25.73
CA THR A 287 -22.70 8.61 -25.52
C THR A 287 -21.74 9.66 -26.07
N ASN A 288 -20.46 9.34 -26.26
CA ASN A 288 -19.41 10.29 -26.63
C ASN A 288 -18.82 10.10 -28.04
N GLU A 289 -19.08 8.94 -28.71
CA GLU A 289 -18.64 8.63 -30.07
C GLU A 289 -17.11 8.80 -30.30
N LYS A 290 -16.29 8.37 -29.33
CA LYS A 290 -14.83 8.54 -29.35
C LYS A 290 -14.10 7.20 -29.53
N THR A 291 -13.74 6.86 -30.76
CA THR A 291 -12.99 5.62 -31.09
C THR A 291 -11.59 5.60 -30.54
N ASN A 292 -10.88 6.74 -30.48
CA ASN A 292 -9.52 6.83 -29.92
C ASN A 292 -9.47 6.47 -28.42
N ASP A 293 -10.59 6.57 -27.69
CA ASP A 293 -10.67 6.15 -26.29
C ASP A 293 -10.56 4.64 -26.15
N LEU A 294 -10.99 3.86 -27.15
CA LEU A 294 -10.84 2.40 -27.17
C LEU A 294 -9.35 2.01 -27.28
N ILE A 295 -8.61 2.64 -28.18
CA ILE A 295 -7.17 2.39 -28.36
C ILE A 295 -6.42 2.79 -27.08
N PHE A 296 -6.76 3.95 -26.53
CA PHE A 296 -6.15 4.45 -25.29
C PHE A 296 -6.32 3.50 -24.11
N ILE A 297 -7.51 2.93 -23.92
CA ILE A 297 -7.79 2.06 -22.77
C ILE A 297 -7.36 0.61 -23.00
N ALA A 298 -7.08 0.18 -24.24
CA ALA A 298 -6.79 -1.20 -24.58
C ALA A 298 -5.67 -1.85 -23.74
N PRO A 299 -4.52 -1.20 -23.46
CA PRO A 299 -3.49 -1.79 -22.60
C PRO A 299 -3.98 -1.99 -21.15
N SER A 300 -4.69 -1.00 -20.61
CA SER A 300 -5.26 -1.11 -19.25
C SER A 300 -6.36 -2.19 -19.19
N PHE A 301 -7.14 -2.32 -20.25
CA PHE A 301 -8.13 -3.38 -20.41
C PHE A 301 -7.48 -4.77 -20.43
N LEU A 302 -6.43 -4.95 -21.22
CA LEU A 302 -5.67 -6.19 -21.27
C LEU A 302 -5.13 -6.56 -19.88
N LEU A 303 -4.57 -5.59 -19.16
CA LEU A 303 -4.06 -5.79 -17.79
C LEU A 303 -5.19 -6.24 -16.84
N ILE A 304 -6.37 -5.65 -16.91
CA ILE A 304 -7.54 -6.04 -16.12
C ILE A 304 -7.97 -7.48 -16.45
N VAL A 305 -7.98 -7.85 -17.73
CA VAL A 305 -8.31 -9.22 -18.17
C VAL A 305 -7.26 -10.24 -17.66
N LEU A 306 -5.98 -9.90 -17.74
CA LEU A 306 -4.88 -10.73 -17.21
C LEU A 306 -5.01 -10.91 -15.69
N PHE A 307 -5.39 -9.87 -14.98
CA PHE A 307 -5.65 -9.93 -13.55
C PHE A 307 -6.85 -10.83 -13.23
N MET A 308 -7.99 -10.64 -13.91
CA MET A 308 -9.20 -11.43 -13.69
C MET A 308 -9.03 -12.90 -14.00
N SER A 309 -8.31 -13.23 -15.08
CA SER A 309 -8.06 -14.59 -15.50
C SER A 309 -7.01 -15.31 -14.63
N GLY A 310 -6.33 -14.59 -13.72
CA GLY A 310 -5.22 -15.12 -12.94
C GLY A 310 -3.93 -15.33 -13.75
N LEU A 311 -3.92 -15.01 -15.05
CA LEU A 311 -2.73 -15.15 -15.91
C LEU A 311 -1.59 -14.20 -15.49
N ILE A 312 -1.93 -13.17 -14.73
CA ILE A 312 -0.96 -12.21 -14.18
C ILE A 312 0.14 -12.89 -13.34
N LYS A 313 -0.15 -14.00 -12.68
CA LYS A 313 0.80 -14.78 -11.88
C LYS A 313 2.00 -15.32 -12.67
N PHE A 314 1.85 -15.45 -13.99
CA PHE A 314 2.92 -15.93 -14.88
C PHE A 314 3.83 -14.81 -15.38
N ILE A 315 3.52 -13.54 -15.10
CA ILE A 315 4.30 -12.39 -15.53
C ILE A 315 5.19 -11.94 -14.37
N PRO A 316 6.53 -12.19 -14.41
CA PRO A 316 7.41 -12.05 -13.24
C PRO A 316 7.35 -10.70 -12.51
N ILE A 317 7.30 -9.60 -13.28
CA ILE A 317 7.29 -8.25 -12.70
C ILE A 317 5.91 -7.90 -12.14
N ILE A 318 4.84 -8.31 -12.82
CA ILE A 318 3.47 -7.91 -12.48
C ILE A 318 2.90 -8.78 -11.35
N LYS A 319 3.34 -10.05 -11.22
CA LYS A 319 2.89 -10.96 -10.16
C LYS A 319 3.12 -10.45 -8.73
N THR A 320 4.04 -9.49 -8.56
CA THR A 320 4.35 -8.89 -7.26
C THR A 320 3.38 -7.78 -6.84
N ILE A 321 2.44 -7.38 -7.72
CA ILE A 321 1.47 -6.33 -7.45
C ILE A 321 0.31 -6.92 -6.64
N PHE A 322 0.02 -6.31 -5.49
CA PHE A 322 -1.12 -6.70 -4.67
C PHE A 322 -2.46 -6.40 -5.35
N SER A 323 -3.46 -7.24 -5.09
CA SER A 323 -4.79 -7.14 -5.71
C SER A 323 -5.51 -5.82 -5.41
N ASN A 324 -5.33 -5.22 -4.22
CA ASN A 324 -5.92 -3.93 -3.88
C ASN A 324 -5.52 -2.82 -4.86
N ILE A 325 -4.30 -2.86 -5.38
CA ILE A 325 -3.78 -1.89 -6.35
C ILE A 325 -4.59 -1.96 -7.66
N PHE A 326 -4.88 -3.15 -8.16
CA PHE A 326 -5.73 -3.31 -9.35
C PHE A 326 -7.15 -2.81 -9.11
N PHE A 327 -7.72 -3.06 -7.94
CA PHE A 327 -9.07 -2.58 -7.62
C PHE A 327 -9.14 -1.05 -7.54
N ILE A 328 -8.17 -0.38 -6.92
CA ILE A 328 -8.12 1.10 -6.91
C ILE A 328 -7.98 1.62 -8.34
N PHE A 329 -7.14 1.00 -9.16
CA PHE A 329 -6.98 1.37 -10.56
C PHE A 329 -8.30 1.28 -11.35
N ILE A 330 -9.03 0.16 -11.22
CA ILE A 330 -10.33 -0.02 -11.84
C ILE A 330 -11.33 1.03 -11.34
N ILE A 331 -11.32 1.35 -10.04
CA ILE A 331 -12.19 2.39 -9.46
C ILE A 331 -11.87 3.78 -10.03
N ILE A 332 -10.60 4.12 -10.26
CA ILE A 332 -10.20 5.37 -10.91
C ILE A 332 -10.79 5.43 -12.32
N LEU A 333 -10.64 4.37 -13.10
CA LEU A 333 -11.17 4.29 -14.47
C LEU A 333 -12.72 4.36 -14.47
N ILE A 334 -13.39 3.58 -13.63
CA ILE A 334 -14.84 3.62 -13.44
C ILE A 334 -15.30 5.03 -13.13
N SER A 335 -14.68 5.67 -12.14
CA SER A 335 -15.05 7.01 -11.68
C SER A 335 -14.91 8.04 -12.79
N TYR A 336 -13.81 7.97 -13.55
CA TYR A 336 -13.58 8.89 -14.66
C TYR A 336 -14.62 8.72 -15.77
N TYR A 337 -14.83 7.50 -16.24
CA TYR A 337 -15.76 7.25 -17.35
C TYR A 337 -17.22 7.49 -16.93
N LEU A 338 -17.62 7.06 -15.74
CA LEU A 338 -18.97 7.29 -15.20
C LEU A 338 -19.32 8.78 -15.15
N LEU A 339 -18.40 9.61 -14.63
CA LEU A 339 -18.61 11.05 -14.51
C LEU A 339 -18.62 11.80 -15.85
N ASN A 340 -18.14 11.16 -16.92
CA ASN A 340 -18.14 11.71 -18.27
C ASN A 340 -19.24 11.14 -19.18
N ILE A 341 -20.13 10.25 -18.69
CA ILE A 341 -21.33 9.82 -19.42
C ILE A 341 -22.27 11.01 -19.60
N LYS A 342 -22.75 11.23 -20.83
CA LYS A 342 -23.80 12.23 -21.15
C LYS A 342 -25.17 11.66 -20.81
N PHE A 343 -25.53 11.63 -19.54
CA PHE A 343 -26.81 11.06 -19.09
C PHE A 343 -28.06 11.66 -19.75
N GLY A 344 -27.99 12.91 -20.24
CA GLY A 344 -29.07 13.52 -20.98
C GLY A 344 -29.40 12.85 -22.32
N LYS A 345 -28.48 12.04 -22.89
CA LYS A 345 -28.69 11.21 -24.07
C LYS A 345 -29.30 9.84 -23.74
N LEU A 346 -29.45 9.49 -22.45
CA LEU A 346 -30.01 8.21 -22.00
C LEU A 346 -31.48 8.35 -21.61
N ASN A 347 -32.21 7.23 -21.67
CA ASN A 347 -33.60 7.18 -21.25
C ASN A 347 -33.79 7.61 -19.79
N THR A 348 -34.88 8.33 -19.49
CA THR A 348 -35.24 8.82 -18.14
C THR A 348 -35.30 7.70 -17.08
N ASN A 349 -35.77 6.51 -17.47
CA ASN A 349 -35.85 5.35 -16.58
C ASN A 349 -34.45 4.85 -16.21
N PHE A 350 -33.50 4.86 -17.17
CA PHE A 350 -32.11 4.53 -16.93
C PHE A 350 -31.46 5.54 -15.95
N ALA A 351 -31.77 6.82 -16.09
CA ALA A 351 -31.29 7.86 -15.19
C ALA A 351 -31.80 7.69 -13.76
N LYS A 352 -33.05 7.24 -13.59
CA LYS A 352 -33.60 6.90 -12.26
C LYS A 352 -32.90 5.70 -11.66
N LEU A 353 -32.74 4.62 -12.43
CA LEU A 353 -32.01 3.42 -12.00
C LEU A 353 -30.57 3.74 -11.60
N ALA A 354 -29.83 4.49 -12.41
CA ALA A 354 -28.47 4.92 -12.11
C ALA A 354 -28.39 5.72 -10.79
N SER A 355 -29.37 6.60 -10.53
CA SER A 355 -29.44 7.35 -9.26
C SER A 355 -29.62 6.43 -8.05
N VAL A 356 -30.48 5.41 -8.15
CA VAL A 356 -30.68 4.43 -7.05
C VAL A 356 -29.41 3.61 -6.85
N LEU A 357 -28.80 3.11 -7.92
CA LEU A 357 -27.57 2.32 -7.87
C LEU A 357 -26.40 3.10 -7.22
N ILE A 358 -26.23 4.38 -7.57
CA ILE A 358 -25.18 5.23 -6.95
C ILE A 358 -25.37 5.30 -5.42
N ILE A 359 -26.59 5.50 -4.93
CA ILE A 359 -26.86 5.56 -3.48
C ILE A 359 -26.63 4.19 -2.83
N VAL A 360 -27.17 3.12 -3.40
CA VAL A 360 -27.01 1.76 -2.88
C VAL A 360 -25.54 1.36 -2.83
N LEU A 361 -24.77 1.63 -3.88
CA LEU A 361 -23.34 1.35 -3.95
C LEU A 361 -22.57 2.22 -2.94
N THR A 362 -22.94 3.48 -2.75
CA THR A 362 -22.30 4.36 -1.74
C THR A 362 -22.50 3.84 -0.34
N ILE A 363 -23.76 3.55 0.05
CA ILE A 363 -24.07 3.01 1.38
C ILE A 363 -23.43 1.63 1.56
N GLY A 364 -23.53 0.76 0.54
CA GLY A 364 -22.90 -0.56 0.55
C GLY A 364 -21.39 -0.49 0.72
N THR A 365 -20.72 0.42 0.01
CA THR A 365 -19.27 0.65 0.14
C THR A 365 -18.90 1.07 1.56
N ILE A 366 -19.61 2.00 2.17
CA ILE A 366 -19.36 2.42 3.56
C ILE A 366 -19.58 1.26 4.53
N ALA A 367 -20.71 0.53 4.39
CA ALA A 367 -21.02 -0.60 5.26
C ALA A 367 -19.98 -1.72 5.16
N ILE A 368 -19.60 -2.10 3.93
CA ILE A 368 -18.55 -3.10 3.67
C ILE A 368 -17.21 -2.62 4.21
N SER A 369 -16.90 -1.33 4.03
CA SER A 369 -15.66 -0.75 4.54
C SER A 369 -15.64 -0.76 6.08
N MET A 370 -16.71 -0.43 6.75
CA MET A 370 -16.79 -0.50 8.21
C MET A 370 -16.67 -1.93 8.74
N TYR A 371 -17.18 -2.92 8.01
CA TYR A 371 -17.06 -4.33 8.35
C TYR A 371 -15.63 -4.85 8.15
N ASN A 372 -15.03 -4.60 6.98
CA ASN A 372 -13.69 -5.10 6.61
C ASN A 372 -12.55 -4.32 7.29
N THR A 373 -12.79 -3.07 7.63
CA THR A 373 -11.81 -2.19 8.27
C THR A 373 -12.40 -1.66 9.58
N PRO A 374 -12.48 -2.50 10.63
CA PRO A 374 -12.98 -2.06 11.92
C PRO A 374 -12.20 -0.84 12.45
N LEU A 375 -12.76 -0.13 13.41
CA LEU A 375 -12.09 0.99 14.06
C LEU A 375 -10.81 0.52 14.72
N TYR A 376 -9.89 1.46 14.92
CA TYR A 376 -8.64 1.17 15.58
C TYR A 376 -8.84 0.92 17.06
N ASP A 377 -8.23 -0.16 17.56
CA ASP A 377 -8.22 -0.53 18.97
C ASP A 377 -6.96 0.02 19.67
N THR A 378 -7.02 0.17 20.97
CA THR A 378 -5.85 0.46 21.81
C THR A 378 -5.13 -0.83 22.15
N ALA A 379 -3.81 -0.74 22.45
CA ALA A 379 -3.01 -1.88 22.88
C ALA A 379 -3.59 -2.54 24.13
N THR A 380 -3.68 -3.88 24.14
CA THR A 380 -4.12 -4.63 25.30
C THR A 380 -3.07 -4.57 26.42
N PRO A 381 -3.45 -4.85 27.69
CA PRO A 381 -2.47 -4.96 28.79
C PRO A 381 -1.37 -5.97 28.48
N GLU A 382 -1.70 -7.10 27.86
CA GLU A 382 -0.76 -8.16 27.50
C GLU A 382 0.28 -7.69 26.47
N GLN A 383 -0.17 -6.93 25.46
CA GLN A 383 0.72 -6.34 24.46
C GLN A 383 1.67 -5.33 25.09
N ARG A 384 1.17 -4.53 26.05
CA ARG A 384 2.01 -3.58 26.80
C ARG A 384 3.02 -4.28 27.67
N ASN A 385 2.66 -5.38 28.34
CA ASN A 385 3.58 -6.17 29.15
C ASN A 385 4.76 -6.70 28.33
N VAL A 386 4.52 -7.18 27.11
CA VAL A 386 5.59 -7.62 26.19
C VAL A 386 6.47 -6.46 25.77
N ALA A 387 5.89 -5.30 25.45
CA ALA A 387 6.66 -4.12 25.09
C ALA A 387 7.48 -3.55 26.25
N GLU A 388 6.97 -3.64 27.48
CA GLU A 388 7.66 -3.19 28.69
C GLU A 388 8.91 -4.01 28.97
N LEU A 389 8.93 -5.30 28.59
CA LEU A 389 10.13 -6.14 28.71
C LEU A 389 11.33 -5.60 27.94
N LEU A 390 11.10 -4.83 26.84
CA LEU A 390 12.19 -4.20 26.10
C LEU A 390 13.08 -3.29 26.97
N ASN A 391 12.55 -2.74 28.05
CA ASN A 391 13.34 -1.92 29.00
C ASN A 391 14.36 -2.72 29.80
N TYR A 392 14.27 -4.05 29.77
CA TYR A 392 15.16 -4.96 30.51
C TYR A 392 16.05 -5.78 29.56
N VAL A 393 15.88 -5.60 28.24
CA VAL A 393 16.73 -6.20 27.22
C VAL A 393 17.99 -5.36 27.08
N ASP A 394 19.16 -5.97 27.17
CA ASP A 394 20.47 -5.34 27.06
C ASP A 394 21.35 -5.93 25.96
N GLU A 395 20.93 -7.08 25.41
CA GLU A 395 21.62 -7.74 24.32
C GLU A 395 20.70 -7.98 23.10
N LYS A 396 21.24 -8.62 22.08
CA LYS A 396 20.45 -9.01 20.90
C LYS A 396 19.42 -10.06 21.26
N PHE A 397 18.18 -9.79 20.91
CA PHE A 397 17.06 -10.63 21.28
C PHE A 397 16.23 -11.10 20.09
N ILE A 398 15.38 -12.10 20.37
CA ILE A 398 14.33 -12.61 19.51
C ILE A 398 13.05 -12.83 20.31
N ILE A 399 11.91 -12.82 19.62
CA ILE A 399 10.63 -13.27 20.17
C ILE A 399 10.49 -14.76 19.90
N ALA A 400 10.52 -15.57 20.95
CA ALA A 400 10.44 -17.01 20.87
C ALA A 400 8.98 -17.49 20.90
N GLY A 401 8.56 -18.28 19.90
CA GLY A 401 7.24 -18.89 19.83
C GLY A 401 6.09 -18.00 19.40
N GLY A 402 6.37 -16.79 18.91
CA GLY A 402 5.37 -15.85 18.42
C GLY A 402 4.45 -15.28 19.51
N LEU A 403 3.59 -14.32 19.11
CA LEU A 403 2.68 -13.58 20.01
C LEU A 403 1.21 -13.72 19.59
N ARG A 404 0.82 -14.81 18.91
CA ARG A 404 -0.54 -15.01 18.39
C ARG A 404 -1.61 -15.06 19.50
N GLU A 405 -1.26 -15.60 20.67
CA GLU A 405 -2.19 -15.70 21.81
C GLU A 405 -2.71 -14.35 22.28
N ILE A 406 -1.91 -13.30 22.17
CA ILE A 406 -2.28 -11.93 22.55
C ILE A 406 -2.69 -11.07 21.36
N LYS A 407 -2.96 -11.68 20.21
CA LYS A 407 -3.30 -10.97 18.97
C LYS A 407 -2.27 -9.87 18.63
N SER A 408 -1.00 -10.10 18.94
CA SER A 408 0.11 -9.22 18.60
C SER A 408 0.98 -9.84 17.53
N ASN A 409 1.65 -8.99 16.78
CA ASN A 409 2.65 -9.40 15.80
C ASN A 409 4.05 -9.13 16.39
N HIS A 410 4.95 -10.14 16.30
CA HIS A 410 6.35 -9.96 16.69
C HIS A 410 7.01 -8.80 15.92
N HIS A 411 6.57 -8.50 14.69
CA HIS A 411 7.06 -7.36 13.91
C HIS A 411 6.88 -6.01 14.63
N ALA A 412 5.79 -5.82 15.39
CA ALA A 412 5.57 -4.62 16.17
C ALA A 412 6.70 -4.42 17.22
N ILE A 413 7.06 -5.48 17.94
CA ILE A 413 8.11 -5.42 18.96
C ILE A 413 9.47 -5.16 18.32
N TYR A 414 9.78 -5.80 17.17
CA TYR A 414 11.01 -5.54 16.43
C TYR A 414 11.06 -4.11 15.84
N ALA A 415 9.91 -3.51 15.55
CA ALA A 415 9.84 -2.12 15.11
C ALA A 415 10.16 -1.14 16.25
N TYR A 416 9.65 -1.43 17.45
CA TYR A 416 9.81 -0.54 18.62
C TYR A 416 11.18 -0.65 19.28
N ALA A 417 11.78 -1.83 19.31
CA ALA A 417 13.05 -2.07 19.94
C ALA A 417 14.17 -1.10 19.51
N PRO A 418 14.43 -0.84 18.23
CA PRO A 418 15.41 0.16 17.80
C PRO A 418 14.98 1.60 18.10
N ILE A 419 13.68 1.92 17.97
CA ILE A 419 13.17 3.29 18.05
C ILE A 419 13.22 3.81 19.49
N TYR A 420 12.81 2.99 20.46
CA TYR A 420 12.66 3.41 21.86
C TYR A 420 13.78 2.96 22.77
N ASN A 421 14.37 1.81 22.48
CA ASN A 421 15.36 1.18 23.36
C ASN A 421 16.75 1.07 22.73
N ASN A 422 16.94 1.52 21.48
CA ASN A 422 18.21 1.41 20.74
C ASN A 422 18.74 -0.03 20.64
N LEU A 423 17.83 -1.01 20.57
CA LEU A 423 18.17 -2.44 20.58
C LEU A 423 18.30 -3.00 19.16
N THR A 424 19.23 -3.95 19.02
CA THR A 424 19.38 -4.74 17.80
C THR A 424 18.58 -6.04 17.91
N THR A 425 17.99 -6.49 16.76
CA THR A 425 17.14 -7.67 16.73
C THR A 425 17.59 -8.66 15.66
N ALA A 426 17.36 -9.95 15.91
CA ALA A 426 17.54 -10.96 14.87
C ALA A 426 16.39 -10.95 13.84
N GLY A 427 15.22 -10.42 14.20
CA GLY A 427 14.05 -10.28 13.33
C GLY A 427 13.84 -8.88 12.77
N GLY A 428 12.74 -8.69 12.03
CA GLY A 428 12.32 -7.42 11.43
C GLY A 428 10.99 -7.58 10.71
N GLN A 429 10.60 -6.59 9.88
CA GLN A 429 9.33 -6.62 9.15
C GLN A 429 9.49 -7.01 7.68
N TYR A 430 10.61 -6.73 7.04
CA TYR A 430 10.81 -6.97 5.61
C TYR A 430 11.74 -8.16 5.37
N PRO A 431 11.24 -9.40 5.37
CA PRO A 431 12.04 -10.62 5.18
C PRO A 431 12.79 -10.62 3.84
N ALA A 432 12.26 -9.93 2.82
CA ALA A 432 12.93 -9.77 1.52
C ALA A 432 14.34 -9.16 1.58
N LEU A 433 14.74 -8.60 2.73
CA LEU A 433 16.06 -8.02 2.95
C LEU A 433 17.13 -9.05 3.36
N LYS A 434 16.76 -10.33 3.50
CA LYS A 434 17.67 -11.42 3.90
C LYS A 434 17.58 -12.63 2.97
N ASP A 435 18.63 -13.45 3.03
CA ASP A 435 18.66 -14.72 2.34
C ASP A 435 17.67 -15.73 2.93
N PHE A 436 17.34 -16.75 2.12
CA PHE A 436 16.31 -17.73 2.47
C PHE A 436 16.69 -18.55 3.72
N GLN A 437 17.94 -18.96 3.85
CA GLN A 437 18.39 -19.79 4.99
C GLN A 437 18.28 -19.03 6.31
N TYR A 438 18.62 -17.74 6.32
CA TYR A 438 18.44 -16.89 7.49
C TYR A 438 16.98 -16.81 7.93
N LEU A 439 16.06 -16.70 6.96
CA LEU A 439 14.62 -16.63 7.23
C LEU A 439 14.07 -17.96 7.73
N GLU A 440 14.51 -19.10 7.20
CA GLU A 440 14.13 -20.41 7.73
C GLU A 440 14.57 -20.59 9.17
N ASP A 441 15.83 -20.26 9.49
CA ASP A 441 16.37 -20.32 10.87
C ASP A 441 15.55 -19.41 11.80
N LEU A 442 15.17 -18.22 11.33
CA LEU A 442 14.35 -17.25 12.08
C LEU A 442 12.92 -17.76 12.31
N ASP A 443 12.28 -18.29 11.27
CA ASP A 443 10.91 -18.84 11.34
C ASP A 443 10.83 -20.04 12.26
N ALA A 444 11.86 -20.87 12.31
CA ALA A 444 11.95 -21.96 13.25
C ALA A 444 11.93 -21.50 14.73
N LEU A 445 12.53 -20.33 15.03
CA LEU A 445 12.50 -19.73 16.36
C LEU A 445 11.17 -19.01 16.67
N HIS A 446 10.47 -18.49 15.64
CA HIS A 446 9.16 -17.86 15.78
C HIS A 446 8.00 -18.89 15.79
N GLY A 447 8.22 -20.09 15.28
CA GLY A 447 7.22 -21.13 15.15
C GLY A 447 6.74 -21.65 16.50
N ASN A 448 5.61 -22.37 16.51
CA ASN A 448 5.19 -23.13 17.68
C ASN A 448 6.22 -24.22 17.92
N PHE A 449 6.91 -24.18 19.06
CA PHE A 449 7.99 -25.05 19.52
C PHE A 449 7.84 -26.55 19.12
N SER A 450 7.92 -26.83 17.84
CA SER A 450 8.04 -28.17 17.29
C SER A 450 9.48 -28.63 17.18
N VAL A 451 10.44 -27.75 17.52
CA VAL A 451 11.88 -28.03 17.50
C VAL A 451 12.37 -28.48 18.86
N SER A 452 13.38 -29.34 18.92
CA SER A 452 14.03 -29.70 20.17
C SER A 452 14.85 -28.53 20.72
N CYS A 453 15.14 -28.55 22.04
CA CYS A 453 15.97 -27.53 22.69
C CYS A 453 17.36 -27.39 22.02
N GLU A 454 17.95 -28.49 21.55
CA GLU A 454 19.23 -28.49 20.84
C GLU A 454 19.16 -27.75 19.52
N VAL A 455 18.11 -27.99 18.73
CA VAL A 455 17.87 -27.29 17.46
C VAL A 455 17.61 -25.82 17.69
N PHE A 456 16.82 -25.45 18.70
CA PHE A 456 16.58 -24.09 19.10
C PHE A 456 17.88 -23.36 19.48
N SER A 457 18.72 -24.00 20.33
CA SER A 457 20.02 -23.45 20.71
C SER A 457 20.93 -23.26 19.49
N SER A 458 20.98 -24.24 18.58
CA SER A 458 21.78 -24.13 17.35
C SER A 458 21.36 -22.95 16.46
N PHE A 459 20.06 -22.74 16.26
CA PHE A 459 19.57 -21.58 15.48
C PHE A 459 19.83 -20.27 16.20
N SER A 460 19.67 -20.24 17.51
CA SER A 460 20.00 -19.05 18.32
C SER A 460 21.47 -18.66 18.20
N ASP A 461 22.37 -19.65 18.17
CA ASP A 461 23.81 -19.42 17.98
C ASP A 461 24.11 -18.86 16.59
N LYS A 462 23.54 -19.47 15.54
CA LYS A 462 23.68 -18.99 14.16
C LYS A 462 23.23 -17.55 13.99
N LEU A 463 22.11 -17.17 14.63
CA LEU A 463 21.56 -15.81 14.58
C LEU A 463 22.20 -14.88 15.61
N ASN A 464 23.15 -15.37 16.42
CA ASN A 464 23.82 -14.63 17.49
C ASN A 464 22.81 -13.99 18.46
N VAL A 465 21.78 -14.73 18.86
CA VAL A 465 20.76 -14.33 19.84
C VAL A 465 21.25 -14.64 21.24
N LYS A 466 21.05 -13.70 22.16
CA LYS A 466 21.46 -13.81 23.58
C LYS A 466 20.27 -13.78 24.52
N GLN A 467 19.19 -13.13 24.13
CA GLN A 467 17.99 -12.99 24.95
C GLN A 467 16.73 -13.37 24.19
N TYR A 468 15.74 -13.85 24.91
CA TYR A 468 14.47 -14.36 24.37
C TYR A 468 13.30 -13.70 25.07
N ILE A 469 12.43 -13.04 24.33
CA ILE A 469 11.12 -12.62 24.83
C ILE A 469 10.10 -13.68 24.44
N ALA A 470 9.30 -14.16 25.38
CA ALA A 470 8.23 -15.11 25.12
C ALA A 470 6.96 -14.74 25.90
N TYR A 471 5.87 -15.46 25.63
CA TYR A 471 4.58 -15.24 26.28
C TYR A 471 3.90 -16.59 26.60
N GLY A 472 3.24 -16.64 27.78
CA GLY A 472 2.45 -17.79 28.20
C GLY A 472 3.24 -19.11 28.25
N LYS A 473 2.74 -20.16 27.61
CA LYS A 473 3.39 -21.49 27.58
C LYS A 473 4.80 -21.49 27.00
N ASN A 474 5.12 -20.49 26.18
CA ASN A 474 6.43 -20.38 25.59
C ASN A 474 7.50 -20.04 26.65
N CYS A 475 7.10 -19.38 27.74
CA CYS A 475 7.98 -19.14 28.89
C CYS A 475 8.39 -20.45 29.56
N ASP A 476 7.42 -21.34 29.81
CA ASP A 476 7.68 -22.64 30.48
C ASP A 476 8.63 -23.50 29.62
N TRP A 477 8.44 -23.46 28.31
CA TRP A 477 9.29 -24.19 27.38
C TRP A 477 10.73 -23.68 27.35
N LEU A 478 10.95 -22.37 27.36
CA LEU A 478 12.30 -21.78 27.44
C LEU A 478 13.02 -22.20 28.74
N SER A 479 12.28 -22.20 29.86
CA SER A 479 12.79 -22.70 31.14
C SER A 479 13.17 -24.19 31.06
N TYR A 480 12.32 -25.00 30.41
CA TYR A 480 12.63 -26.43 30.19
C TYR A 480 13.89 -26.62 29.36
N CYS A 481 14.15 -25.76 28.36
CA CYS A 481 15.37 -25.78 27.56
C CYS A 481 16.61 -25.21 28.27
N GLY A 482 16.52 -24.88 29.57
CA GLY A 482 17.62 -24.42 30.35
C GLY A 482 17.98 -22.95 30.24
N ALA A 483 17.14 -22.13 29.56
CA ALA A 483 17.36 -20.69 29.55
C ALA A 483 17.10 -20.09 30.93
N LYS A 484 17.91 -19.09 31.31
CA LYS A 484 17.83 -18.42 32.61
C LYS A 484 16.78 -17.31 32.56
N LEU A 485 15.82 -17.34 33.48
CA LEU A 485 14.80 -16.30 33.61
C LEU A 485 15.41 -15.01 34.17
N ASP A 486 15.31 -13.92 33.44
CA ASP A 486 15.76 -12.59 33.87
C ASP A 486 14.62 -11.76 34.45
N LYS A 487 13.43 -11.77 33.78
CA LYS A 487 12.29 -10.94 34.16
C LYS A 487 10.97 -11.54 33.75
N THR A 488 9.91 -11.27 34.51
CA THR A 488 8.52 -11.59 34.17
C THR A 488 7.64 -10.36 34.37
N ILE A 489 6.75 -10.07 33.44
CA ILE A 489 5.73 -9.03 33.52
C ILE A 489 4.41 -9.63 33.05
N GLY A 490 3.48 -9.87 33.99
CA GLY A 490 2.26 -10.62 33.74
C GLY A 490 2.58 -12.04 33.25
N LYS A 491 2.14 -12.41 32.04
CA LYS A 491 2.46 -13.68 31.38
C LYS A 491 3.62 -13.58 30.38
N ALA A 492 4.22 -12.43 30.24
CA ALA A 492 5.38 -12.22 29.38
C ALA A 492 6.68 -12.45 30.19
N CYS A 493 7.68 -13.03 29.57
CA CYS A 493 8.95 -13.37 30.18
C CYS A 493 10.13 -12.99 29.29
N LEU A 494 11.21 -12.61 29.92
CA LEU A 494 12.53 -12.39 29.33
C LEU A 494 13.48 -13.44 29.88
N TYR A 495 14.19 -14.13 28.99
CA TYR A 495 15.22 -15.10 29.34
C TYR A 495 16.55 -14.73 28.70
N SER A 496 17.65 -15.01 29.36
CA SER A 496 19.00 -15.07 28.79
C SER A 496 19.40 -16.52 28.47
N LYS A 497 20.31 -16.64 27.52
CA LYS A 497 20.86 -17.92 27.08
C LYS A 497 21.71 -18.55 28.21
#